data_1953ae91212bb3a16f0517f84ab98f43
#
_entry.id   1953ae91212bb3a16f0517f84ab98f43
#
_cell.length_a   1.000
_cell.length_b   1.000
_cell.length_c   1.000
_cell.angle_alpha   90.00
_cell.angle_beta   90.00
_cell.angle_gamma   90.00
#
_symmetry.space_group_name_H-M   'P 1'
#
loop_
_entity.id
_entity.type
_entity.pdbx_description
1 polymer ?
#
loop_
_entity_poly.entity_id
_entity_poly.type
_entity_poly.pdbx_seq_one_letter_code
_entity_poly.pdbx_strand_id
1 'polypeptide(L)'
;MDRVLTLEFVRVTETAAVKAGRLMGKGDKMGADQLAVDGMHSILSTVPIDGTVVIGEGEMDEAPMLYIGEKVGAGGTEVDIAVDPLEGTNLTAKGQDGSIAVMAIARKGNLLHAPDMYMEKLCVGPRAKGRIDLTQPVQENLRRIAEGLERGIDDLTVVILDRPRHQEIIDECRSAGARIK
;
A
#
# COMPACT_ATOMS: atom_id res chain seq x y z
N MET A 1 15.80 17.33 -1.30
CA MET A 1 15.08 17.18 -2.59
C MET A 1 14.64 18.56 -3.05
N ASP A 2 14.80 18.91 -4.31
CA ASP A 2 14.39 20.21 -4.84
C ASP A 2 12.87 20.35 -4.77
N ARG A 3 12.37 21.57 -4.45
CA ARG A 3 10.94 21.87 -4.38
C ARG A 3 10.22 21.64 -5.73
N VAL A 4 10.92 21.87 -6.83
CA VAL A 4 10.39 21.66 -8.19
C VAL A 4 10.15 20.16 -8.41
N LEU A 5 11.12 19.30 -8.08
CA LEU A 5 10.98 17.84 -8.19
C LEU A 5 9.81 17.31 -7.36
N THR A 6 9.56 17.86 -6.18
CA THR A 6 8.41 17.44 -5.36
C THR A 6 7.08 17.62 -6.09
N LEU A 7 6.90 18.73 -6.80
CA LEU A 7 5.69 18.98 -7.59
C LEU A 7 5.59 18.08 -8.83
N GLU A 8 6.71 17.73 -9.46
CA GLU A 8 6.71 16.77 -10.57
C GLU A 8 6.25 15.39 -10.10
N PHE A 9 6.67 14.94 -8.91
CA PHE A 9 6.22 13.66 -8.35
C PHE A 9 4.74 13.67 -7.96
N VAL A 10 4.21 14.79 -7.49
CA VAL A 10 2.75 14.93 -7.27
C VAL A 10 1.99 14.75 -8.59
N ARG A 11 2.47 15.34 -9.70
CA ARG A 11 1.85 15.18 -11.03
C ARG A 11 1.84 13.72 -11.52
N VAL A 12 2.84 12.93 -11.14
CA VAL A 12 2.90 11.50 -11.47
C VAL A 12 1.72 10.78 -10.82
N THR A 13 1.52 10.94 -9.52
CA THR A 13 0.41 10.30 -8.79
C THR A 13 -0.96 10.88 -9.19
N GLU A 14 -1.06 12.19 -9.42
CA GLU A 14 -2.29 12.83 -9.93
C GLU A 14 -2.72 12.24 -11.27
N THR A 15 -1.77 12.03 -12.19
CA THR A 15 -2.08 11.48 -13.52
C THR A 15 -2.57 10.05 -13.43
N ALA A 16 -1.95 9.22 -12.59
CA ALA A 16 -2.41 7.87 -12.30
C ALA A 16 -3.86 7.89 -11.77
N ALA A 17 -4.12 8.67 -10.75
CA ALA A 17 -5.45 8.79 -10.13
C ALA A 17 -6.52 9.30 -11.12
N VAL A 18 -6.21 10.32 -11.92
CA VAL A 18 -7.15 10.87 -12.93
C VAL A 18 -7.46 9.86 -14.01
N LYS A 19 -6.47 9.10 -14.48
CA LYS A 19 -6.68 8.06 -15.51
C LYS A 19 -7.50 6.89 -14.98
N ALA A 20 -7.14 6.35 -13.79
CA ALA A 20 -7.87 5.27 -13.14
C ALA A 20 -9.32 5.67 -12.82
N GLY A 21 -9.55 6.92 -12.40
CA GLY A 21 -10.86 7.46 -12.09
C GLY A 21 -11.88 7.43 -13.24
N ARG A 22 -11.42 7.32 -14.49
CA ARG A 22 -12.30 7.15 -15.65
C ARG A 22 -13.06 5.82 -15.66
N LEU A 23 -12.54 4.82 -14.95
CA LEU A 23 -13.15 3.51 -14.78
C LEU A 23 -13.81 3.30 -13.41
N MET A 24 -13.88 4.35 -12.58
CA MET A 24 -14.55 4.29 -11.28
C MET A 24 -16.00 3.83 -11.41
N GLY A 25 -16.37 2.78 -10.67
CA GLY A 25 -17.73 2.20 -10.68
C GLY A 25 -18.10 1.41 -11.92
N LYS A 26 -17.15 1.12 -12.83
CA LYS A 26 -17.42 0.38 -14.05
C LYS A 26 -17.19 -1.13 -13.95
N GLY A 27 -16.73 -1.62 -12.78
CA GLY A 27 -16.46 -3.04 -12.56
C GLY A 27 -15.18 -3.56 -13.23
N ASP A 28 -14.45 -2.72 -13.96
CA ASP A 28 -13.23 -3.08 -14.66
C ASP A 28 -12.00 -2.80 -13.80
N LYS A 29 -11.64 -3.78 -12.96
CA LYS A 29 -10.49 -3.71 -12.07
C LYS A 29 -9.17 -3.64 -12.83
N MET A 30 -8.98 -4.53 -13.81
CA MET A 30 -7.73 -4.63 -14.57
C MET A 30 -7.48 -3.40 -15.42
N GLY A 31 -8.54 -2.91 -16.08
CA GLY A 31 -8.45 -1.68 -16.88
C GLY A 31 -8.13 -0.45 -16.03
N ALA A 32 -8.71 -0.34 -14.83
CA ALA A 32 -8.42 0.77 -13.93
C ALA A 32 -6.96 0.77 -13.47
N ASP A 33 -6.44 -0.41 -13.14
CA ASP A 33 -5.06 -0.63 -12.77
C ASP A 33 -4.10 -0.26 -13.91
N GLN A 34 -4.33 -0.80 -15.10
CA GLN A 34 -3.53 -0.50 -16.30
C GLN A 34 -3.51 0.99 -16.63
N LEU A 35 -4.65 1.68 -16.53
CA LEU A 35 -4.70 3.12 -16.76
C LEU A 35 -3.89 3.91 -15.73
N ALA A 36 -3.84 3.45 -14.48
CA ALA A 36 -3.01 4.06 -13.44
C ALA A 36 -1.51 3.87 -13.77
N VAL A 37 -1.10 2.64 -14.09
CA VAL A 37 0.27 2.30 -14.50
C VAL A 37 0.70 3.15 -15.69
N ASP A 38 -0.09 3.18 -16.78
CA ASP A 38 0.18 3.99 -17.98
C ASP A 38 0.29 5.49 -17.64
N GLY A 39 -0.55 5.95 -16.72
CA GLY A 39 -0.57 7.33 -16.27
C GLY A 39 0.70 7.70 -15.51
N MET A 40 1.05 6.90 -14.54
CA MET A 40 2.23 7.10 -13.71
C MET A 40 3.50 7.05 -14.55
N HIS A 41 3.68 6.00 -15.34
CA HIS A 41 4.83 5.78 -16.19
C HIS A 41 5.04 6.92 -17.20
N SER A 42 3.95 7.39 -17.86
CA SER A 42 4.03 8.44 -18.87
C SER A 42 4.60 9.76 -18.36
N ILE A 43 4.25 10.15 -17.14
CA ILE A 43 4.77 11.38 -16.53
C ILE A 43 6.14 11.12 -15.92
N LEU A 44 6.32 10.01 -15.23
CA LEU A 44 7.58 9.67 -14.57
C LEU A 44 8.74 9.66 -15.58
N SER A 45 8.51 9.19 -16.80
CA SER A 45 9.50 9.18 -17.89
C SER A 45 9.99 10.59 -18.32
N THR A 46 9.25 11.66 -17.98
CA THR A 46 9.59 13.05 -18.30
C THR A 46 10.30 13.80 -17.17
N VAL A 47 10.29 13.24 -15.97
CA VAL A 47 10.89 13.88 -14.79
C VAL A 47 12.42 13.86 -14.90
N PRO A 48 13.14 14.95 -14.58
CA PRO A 48 14.60 15.02 -14.70
C PRO A 48 15.32 14.27 -13.57
N ILE A 49 15.20 12.95 -13.57
CA ILE A 49 15.84 11.99 -12.65
C ILE A 49 16.43 10.81 -13.42
N ASP A 50 17.39 10.12 -12.82
CA ASP A 50 17.80 8.75 -13.16
C ASP A 50 17.20 7.82 -12.09
N GLY A 51 15.96 7.43 -12.30
CA GLY A 51 15.18 6.64 -11.37
C GLY A 51 15.36 5.13 -11.56
N THR A 52 15.36 4.39 -10.47
CA THR A 52 15.27 2.92 -10.48
C THR A 52 14.08 2.51 -9.64
N VAL A 53 13.15 1.77 -10.24
CA VAL A 53 12.04 1.17 -9.49
C VAL A 53 12.58 0.06 -8.61
N VAL A 54 12.43 0.17 -7.30
CA VAL A 54 12.89 -0.83 -6.31
C VAL A 54 11.74 -1.57 -5.64
N ILE A 55 10.54 -1.01 -5.68
CA ILE A 55 9.26 -1.64 -5.35
C ILE A 55 8.27 -1.16 -6.40
N GLY A 56 7.58 -2.07 -7.08
CA GLY A 56 6.66 -1.74 -8.18
C GLY A 56 5.71 -2.89 -8.52
N GLU A 57 5.32 -3.00 -9.79
CA GLU A 57 4.29 -3.92 -10.31
C GLU A 57 4.77 -5.39 -10.48
N GLY A 58 5.86 -5.77 -9.89
CA GLY A 58 6.43 -7.11 -10.00
C GLY A 58 7.69 -7.17 -10.87
N GLU A 59 7.98 -8.36 -11.38
CA GLU A 59 9.14 -8.58 -12.25
C GLU A 59 8.79 -8.32 -13.72
N MET A 60 9.83 -8.12 -14.56
CA MET A 60 9.72 -7.74 -15.98
C MET A 60 8.80 -8.65 -16.80
N ASP A 61 8.79 -9.95 -16.51
CA ASP A 61 7.99 -10.91 -17.28
C ASP A 61 6.49 -10.84 -16.94
N GLU A 62 6.12 -10.26 -15.81
CA GLU A 62 4.74 -10.16 -15.31
C GLU A 62 4.14 -8.76 -15.50
N ALA A 63 4.98 -7.71 -15.52
CA ALA A 63 4.55 -6.34 -15.68
C ALA A 63 5.32 -5.63 -16.81
N PRO A 64 4.63 -5.02 -17.81
CA PRO A 64 5.29 -4.35 -18.92
C PRO A 64 5.94 -3.01 -18.55
N MET A 65 5.53 -2.41 -17.43
CA MET A 65 6.00 -1.11 -16.92
C MET A 65 6.00 -1.08 -15.40
N LEU A 66 6.84 -0.22 -14.83
CA LEU A 66 7.01 -0.02 -13.38
C LEU A 66 7.42 -1.30 -12.64
N TYR A 67 8.09 -2.22 -13.35
CA TYR A 67 8.62 -3.44 -12.75
C TYR A 67 9.90 -3.17 -11.94
N ILE A 68 10.20 -4.07 -11.01
CA ILE A 68 11.40 -3.97 -10.18
C ILE A 68 12.65 -4.01 -11.04
N GLY A 69 13.50 -2.99 -10.93
CA GLY A 69 14.72 -2.80 -11.72
C GLY A 69 14.55 -1.89 -12.94
N GLU A 70 13.32 -1.52 -13.31
CA GLU A 70 13.09 -0.59 -14.43
C GLU A 70 13.77 0.77 -14.19
N LYS A 71 14.35 1.30 -15.26
CA LYS A 71 14.91 2.63 -15.30
C LYS A 71 13.89 3.62 -15.86
N VAL A 72 13.65 4.68 -15.13
CA VAL A 72 12.67 5.72 -15.50
C VAL A 72 13.23 7.11 -15.29
N GLY A 73 12.64 8.10 -15.97
CA GLY A 73 13.05 9.50 -15.92
C GLY A 73 13.81 9.94 -17.16
N ALA A 74 14.02 11.25 -17.26
CA ALA A 74 14.71 11.90 -18.40
C ALA A 74 16.21 12.12 -18.16
N GLY A 75 16.77 11.48 -17.14
CA GLY A 75 18.16 11.70 -16.70
C GLY A 75 18.27 12.80 -15.65
N GLY A 76 19.26 12.68 -14.76
CA GLY A 76 19.47 13.64 -13.67
C GLY A 76 19.94 13.00 -12.37
N THR A 77 19.34 13.40 -11.25
CA THR A 77 19.70 12.86 -9.93
C THR A 77 19.31 11.38 -9.83
N GLU A 78 20.24 10.54 -9.38
CA GLU A 78 19.96 9.12 -9.12
C GLU A 78 19.03 8.95 -7.91
N VAL A 79 17.92 8.22 -8.11
CA VAL A 79 16.92 7.97 -7.08
C VAL A 79 16.40 6.54 -7.13
N ASP A 80 16.03 6.02 -5.96
CA ASP A 80 15.19 4.83 -5.82
C ASP A 80 13.73 5.23 -5.76
N ILE A 81 12.87 4.43 -6.38
CA ILE A 81 11.44 4.67 -6.51
C ILE A 81 10.67 3.43 -6.04
N ALA A 82 9.70 3.64 -5.16
CA ALA A 82 8.72 2.64 -4.79
C ALA A 82 7.34 3.16 -5.19
N VAL A 83 6.57 2.37 -5.92
CA VAL A 83 5.25 2.76 -6.45
C VAL A 83 4.19 1.72 -6.18
N ASP A 84 2.97 2.20 -6.03
CA ASP A 84 1.73 1.47 -6.22
C ASP A 84 0.79 2.42 -6.99
N PRO A 85 0.61 2.23 -8.29
CA PRO A 85 -0.17 3.14 -9.14
C PRO A 85 -1.65 3.21 -8.76
N LEU A 86 -2.22 2.12 -8.20
CA LEU A 86 -3.60 2.06 -7.77
C LEU A 86 -3.82 1.10 -6.59
N GLU A 87 -3.41 1.50 -5.39
CA GLU A 87 -3.78 0.79 -4.16
C GLU A 87 -5.29 0.83 -3.96
N GLY A 88 -5.90 -0.35 -3.80
CA GLY A 88 -7.34 -0.48 -3.66
C GLY A 88 -8.10 -0.54 -4.99
N THR A 89 -7.56 -1.23 -6.00
CA THR A 89 -8.16 -1.43 -7.33
C THR A 89 -9.63 -1.87 -7.29
N ASN A 90 -10.01 -2.73 -6.32
CA ASN A 90 -11.40 -3.15 -6.11
C ASN A 90 -12.32 -1.99 -5.72
N LEU A 91 -11.83 -1.03 -4.95
CA LEU A 91 -12.61 0.14 -4.52
C LEU A 91 -12.93 1.01 -5.74
N THR A 92 -11.93 1.28 -6.58
CA THR A 92 -12.12 2.01 -7.83
C THR A 92 -13.12 1.29 -8.74
N ALA A 93 -12.96 0.00 -8.98
CA ALA A 93 -13.87 -0.76 -9.84
C ALA A 93 -15.32 -0.74 -9.34
N LYS A 94 -15.54 -0.73 -8.01
CA LYS A 94 -16.87 -0.66 -7.38
C LYS A 94 -17.39 0.75 -7.16
N GLY A 95 -16.63 1.80 -7.48
CA GLY A 95 -17.01 3.19 -7.22
C GLY A 95 -17.07 3.54 -5.72
N GLN A 96 -16.22 2.91 -4.94
CA GLN A 96 -16.08 3.15 -3.49
C GLN A 96 -14.92 4.09 -3.22
N ASP A 97 -15.00 4.83 -2.12
CA ASP A 97 -13.93 5.72 -1.68
C ASP A 97 -12.74 4.96 -1.09
N GLY A 98 -11.56 5.58 -1.08
CA GLY A 98 -10.40 5.12 -0.35
C GLY A 98 -9.29 4.48 -1.19
N SER A 99 -9.43 4.35 -2.52
CA SER A 99 -8.31 4.02 -3.40
C SER A 99 -7.34 5.21 -3.50
N ILE A 100 -6.06 4.92 -3.63
CA ILE A 100 -5.00 5.93 -3.73
C ILE A 100 -3.96 5.55 -4.78
N ALA A 101 -3.32 6.54 -5.40
CA ALA A 101 -2.10 6.38 -6.16
C ALA A 101 -0.93 6.86 -5.28
N VAL A 102 0.08 6.03 -5.08
CA VAL A 102 1.15 6.33 -4.13
C VAL A 102 2.54 6.06 -4.70
N MET A 103 3.49 6.89 -4.32
CA MET A 103 4.90 6.67 -4.60
C MET A 103 5.78 7.19 -3.46
N ALA A 104 6.92 6.54 -3.25
CA ALA A 104 7.98 7.00 -2.38
C ALA A 104 9.28 7.13 -3.19
N ILE A 105 10.03 8.19 -2.92
CA ILE A 105 11.28 8.48 -3.64
C ILE A 105 12.35 8.86 -2.62
N ALA A 106 13.53 8.28 -2.79
CA ALA A 106 14.70 8.62 -2.02
C ALA A 106 15.95 8.68 -2.93
N ARG A 107 17.05 9.23 -2.43
CA ARG A 107 18.34 9.09 -3.13
C ARG A 107 18.67 7.61 -3.25
N LYS A 108 19.33 7.24 -4.35
CA LYS A 108 19.75 5.86 -4.62
C LYS A 108 20.38 5.19 -3.40
N GLY A 109 19.94 3.97 -3.13
CA GLY A 109 20.37 3.15 -2.01
C GLY A 109 19.73 3.49 -0.65
N ASN A 110 18.71 4.38 -0.63
CA ASN A 110 18.04 4.78 0.61
C ASN A 110 16.59 4.25 0.76
N LEU A 111 16.08 3.48 -0.20
CA LEU A 111 14.86 2.69 -0.01
C LEU A 111 15.20 1.23 0.25
N LEU A 112 14.43 0.61 1.13
CA LEU A 112 14.48 -0.83 1.34
C LEU A 112 13.95 -1.55 0.09
N HIS A 113 14.74 -2.46 -0.46
CA HIS A 113 14.28 -3.37 -1.50
C HIS A 113 13.47 -4.49 -0.82
N ALA A 114 12.21 -4.22 -0.54
CA ALA A 114 11.33 -5.18 0.10
C ALA A 114 10.94 -6.28 -0.90
N PRO A 115 10.93 -7.56 -0.50
CA PRO A 115 10.40 -8.61 -1.35
C PRO A 115 8.89 -8.40 -1.55
N ASP A 116 8.40 -8.71 -2.76
CA ASP A 116 6.96 -8.70 -3.06
C ASP A 116 6.32 -9.95 -2.45
N MET A 117 5.98 -9.85 -1.16
CA MET A 117 5.32 -10.93 -0.42
C MET A 117 4.47 -10.39 0.73
N TYR A 118 3.44 -11.16 1.07
CA TYR A 118 2.65 -10.89 2.26
C TYR A 118 3.46 -11.17 3.54
N MET A 119 3.25 -10.33 4.55
CA MET A 119 3.84 -10.48 5.88
C MET A 119 2.75 -10.37 6.93
N GLU A 120 2.91 -11.10 8.02
CA GLU A 120 2.08 -10.91 9.21
C GLU A 120 2.45 -9.58 9.88
N LYS A 121 1.43 -8.78 10.17
CA LYS A 121 1.60 -7.47 10.81
C LYS A 121 0.61 -7.32 11.94
N LEU A 122 1.09 -6.83 13.07
CA LEU A 122 0.26 -6.49 14.22
C LEU A 122 0.62 -5.09 14.69
N CYS A 123 -0.36 -4.19 14.72
CA CYS A 123 -0.16 -2.80 15.08
C CYS A 123 -1.14 -2.37 16.17
N VAL A 124 -0.65 -1.62 17.15
CA VAL A 124 -1.46 -1.09 18.25
C VAL A 124 -1.10 0.34 18.56
N GLY A 125 -2.02 1.05 19.18
CA GLY A 125 -1.77 2.40 19.68
C GLY A 125 -0.75 2.44 20.84
N PRO A 126 -0.23 3.64 21.18
CA PRO A 126 0.88 3.81 22.15
C PRO A 126 0.57 3.27 23.56
N ARG A 127 -0.69 3.24 23.98
CA ARG A 127 -1.09 2.69 25.30
C ARG A 127 -0.89 1.17 25.41
N ALA A 128 -0.91 0.45 24.30
CA ALA A 128 -0.64 -0.99 24.24
C ALA A 128 0.79 -1.32 23.76
N LYS A 129 1.69 -0.34 23.66
CA LYS A 129 3.10 -0.55 23.29
C LYS A 129 3.76 -1.59 24.19
N GLY A 130 4.46 -2.56 23.57
CA GLY A 130 5.16 -3.64 24.24
C GLY A 130 4.26 -4.75 24.78
N ARG A 131 2.96 -4.74 24.48
CA ARG A 131 2.00 -5.76 24.92
C ARG A 131 1.62 -6.76 23.84
N ILE A 132 2.11 -6.59 22.63
CA ILE A 132 1.81 -7.46 21.48
C ILE A 132 3.03 -8.29 21.10
N ASP A 133 2.75 -9.49 20.60
CA ASP A 133 3.76 -10.43 20.12
C ASP A 133 3.15 -11.29 19.01
N LEU A 134 3.71 -11.25 17.80
CA LEU A 134 3.24 -12.02 16.65
C LEU A 134 3.31 -13.54 16.87
N THR A 135 4.17 -14.00 17.78
CA THR A 135 4.31 -15.43 18.11
C THR A 135 3.24 -15.95 19.06
N GLN A 136 2.45 -15.05 19.66
CA GLN A 136 1.39 -15.41 20.58
C GLN A 136 0.04 -15.58 19.86
N PRO A 137 -0.87 -16.42 20.39
CA PRO A 137 -2.22 -16.54 19.89
C PRO A 137 -2.96 -15.19 19.85
N VAL A 138 -3.90 -15.06 18.93
CA VAL A 138 -4.74 -13.85 18.77
C VAL A 138 -5.42 -13.47 20.09
N GLN A 139 -6.01 -14.45 20.79
CA GLN A 139 -6.71 -14.24 22.06
C GLN A 139 -5.78 -13.68 23.15
N GLU A 140 -4.54 -14.15 23.23
CA GLU A 140 -3.57 -13.65 24.20
C GLU A 140 -3.15 -12.21 23.89
N ASN A 141 -2.95 -11.90 22.59
CA ASN A 141 -2.69 -10.53 22.17
C ASN A 141 -3.86 -9.60 22.51
N LEU A 142 -5.12 -10.01 22.24
CA LEU A 142 -6.30 -9.23 22.60
C LEU A 142 -6.42 -8.98 24.10
N ARG A 143 -6.17 -10.01 24.92
CA ARG A 143 -6.15 -9.88 26.39
C ARG A 143 -5.13 -8.84 26.87
N ARG A 144 -3.90 -8.93 26.39
CA ARG A 144 -2.82 -7.99 26.75
C ARG A 144 -3.10 -6.56 26.30
N ILE A 145 -3.71 -6.41 25.09
CA ILE A 145 -4.13 -5.11 24.57
C ILE A 145 -5.23 -4.52 25.47
N ALA A 146 -6.25 -5.32 25.78
CA ALA A 146 -7.35 -4.91 26.65
C ALA A 146 -6.85 -4.43 28.02
N GLU A 147 -5.95 -5.19 28.66
CA GLU A 147 -5.30 -4.80 29.90
C GLU A 147 -4.52 -3.48 29.77
N GLY A 148 -3.74 -3.31 28.69
CA GLY A 148 -2.99 -2.07 28.44
C GLY A 148 -3.87 -0.84 28.22
N LEU A 149 -5.09 -1.06 27.68
CA LEU A 149 -6.08 -0.01 27.45
C LEU A 149 -7.05 0.16 28.65
N GLU A 150 -6.97 -0.70 29.69
CA GLU A 150 -7.87 -0.73 30.85
C GLU A 150 -9.34 -0.90 30.39
N ARG A 151 -9.60 -1.88 29.49
CA ARG A 151 -10.91 -2.18 28.90
C ARG A 151 -11.16 -3.67 28.85
N GLY A 152 -12.41 -4.06 28.60
CA GLY A 152 -12.76 -5.42 28.20
C GLY A 152 -12.35 -5.71 26.74
N ILE A 153 -12.24 -7.00 26.37
CA ILE A 153 -12.01 -7.38 24.97
C ILE A 153 -13.22 -6.99 24.10
N ASP A 154 -14.42 -7.03 24.65
CA ASP A 154 -15.67 -6.61 24.02
C ASP A 154 -15.72 -5.10 23.66
N ASP A 155 -14.86 -4.31 24.27
CA ASP A 155 -14.66 -2.89 23.94
C ASP A 155 -13.55 -2.64 22.90
N LEU A 156 -12.83 -3.69 22.49
CA LEU A 156 -11.84 -3.58 21.44
C LEU A 156 -12.48 -3.58 20.05
N THR A 157 -11.91 -2.78 19.15
CA THR A 157 -12.19 -2.85 17.73
C THR A 157 -10.91 -3.19 16.99
N VAL A 158 -10.94 -4.28 16.24
CA VAL A 158 -9.83 -4.76 15.42
C VAL A 158 -10.13 -4.45 13.96
N VAL A 159 -9.16 -3.91 13.23
CA VAL A 159 -9.27 -3.64 11.80
C VAL A 159 -8.53 -4.74 11.06
N ILE A 160 -9.25 -5.48 10.21
CA ILE A 160 -8.71 -6.58 9.41
C ILE A 160 -9.32 -6.49 8.02
N LEU A 161 -8.49 -6.57 6.97
CA LEU A 161 -9.00 -6.62 5.60
C LEU A 161 -9.91 -7.84 5.39
N ASP A 162 -11.09 -7.61 4.83
CA ASP A 162 -12.02 -8.69 4.46
C ASP A 162 -11.48 -9.45 3.24
N ARG A 163 -10.78 -10.53 3.52
CA ARG A 163 -10.18 -11.44 2.55
C ARG A 163 -10.33 -12.89 3.02
N PRO A 164 -10.54 -13.87 2.12
CA PRO A 164 -10.64 -15.28 2.50
C PRO A 164 -9.48 -15.77 3.38
N ARG A 165 -8.26 -15.32 3.11
CA ARG A 165 -7.06 -15.67 3.90
C ARG A 165 -7.05 -15.11 5.33
N HIS A 166 -7.92 -14.17 5.65
CA HIS A 166 -8.02 -13.57 6.99
C HIS A 166 -9.20 -14.10 7.80
N GLN A 167 -10.01 -15.00 7.23
CA GLN A 167 -11.25 -15.45 7.86
C GLN A 167 -11.00 -16.09 9.23
N GLU A 168 -9.95 -16.90 9.36
CA GLU A 168 -9.59 -17.54 10.63
C GLU A 168 -9.29 -16.51 11.73
N ILE A 169 -8.45 -15.49 11.45
CA ILE A 169 -8.14 -14.43 12.41
C ILE A 169 -9.39 -13.62 12.76
N ILE A 170 -10.26 -13.35 11.78
CA ILE A 170 -11.53 -12.64 12.00
C ILE A 170 -12.42 -13.42 12.95
N ASP A 171 -12.55 -14.74 12.75
CA ASP A 171 -13.39 -15.60 13.57
C ASP A 171 -12.81 -15.77 14.99
N GLU A 172 -11.49 -15.87 15.14
CA GLU A 172 -10.84 -15.86 16.45
C GLU A 172 -11.08 -14.56 17.22
N CYS A 173 -10.95 -13.41 16.58
CA CYS A 173 -11.21 -12.11 17.20
C CYS A 173 -12.68 -11.98 17.65
N ARG A 174 -13.63 -12.40 16.81
CA ARG A 174 -15.06 -12.40 17.14
C ARG A 174 -15.38 -13.36 18.29
N SER A 175 -14.80 -14.55 18.27
CA SER A 175 -14.98 -15.54 19.33
C SER A 175 -14.45 -15.08 20.68
N ALA A 176 -13.42 -14.26 20.68
CA ALA A 176 -12.89 -13.59 21.89
C ALA A 176 -13.76 -12.40 22.34
N GLY A 177 -14.73 -11.96 21.54
CA GLY A 177 -15.65 -10.87 21.84
C GLY A 177 -15.27 -9.51 21.21
N ALA A 178 -14.18 -9.42 20.47
CA ALA A 178 -13.78 -8.16 19.84
C ALA A 178 -14.65 -7.81 18.62
N ARG A 179 -14.82 -6.53 18.35
CA ARG A 179 -15.47 -6.01 17.13
C ARG A 179 -14.49 -5.98 15.97
N ILE A 180 -14.98 -6.34 14.77
CA ILE A 180 -14.21 -6.24 13.51
C ILE A 180 -14.74 -5.08 12.66
N LYS A 181 -13.81 -4.32 12.11
CA LYS A 181 -14.08 -3.23 11.17
C LYS A 181 -13.30 -3.44 9.88
#